data_418341da3cc3dfe65c0d5744c5d6ebc4
#
_entry.id   418341da3cc3dfe65c0d5744c5d6ebc4
#
_cell.length_a   1.000
_cell.length_b   1.000
_cell.length_c   1.000
_cell.angle_alpha   90.00
_cell.angle_beta   90.00
_cell.angle_gamma   90.00
#
_symmetry.space_group_name_H-M   'P 1'
#
loop_
_entity.id
_entity.type
_entity.pdbx_description
1 polymer ?
#
loop_
_entity_poly.entity_id
_entity_poly.type
_entity_poly.pdbx_seq_one_letter_code
_entity_poly.pdbx_strand_id
1 'polypeptide(L)'
;MEKKDRYISIGEMAKINRTTVPTLRLYDSMGLLTPYYTDEETHYRYYDIKQNARFDMIQYMKELGMELKEIKELYDKQDINLIEQILRQKKEQTVVQMQELKFKMQAIDRTVASIERYKKSPKSGTITLEYIPDRTIYSMCVDTNFYDYNIDMYELILKQLKNKLMEFHIPQVYYCNAGTIMRRELFEKLTFYSEEIFIFVDDDFPMKDCVQTIENGMYACIYTEDFDEERDCAKKLLAYCREHGYQICGDYICEEIMEMNVFDSRKRSMYLRLQVPVKMEK
;
A
#
# COMPACT_ATOMS: atom_id res chain seq x y z
N MET A 1 42.53 48.29 6.01
CA MET A 1 41.80 47.01 6.16
C MET A 1 41.95 46.23 4.85
N GLU A 2 42.72 45.18 4.86
CA GLU A 2 42.93 44.35 3.67
C GLU A 2 41.59 43.70 3.25
N LYS A 3 41.37 43.55 1.94
CA LYS A 3 40.13 42.89 1.39
C LYS A 3 39.78 41.56 2.04
N LYS A 4 40.77 40.87 2.60
CA LYS A 4 40.59 39.58 3.29
C LYS A 4 39.73 39.60 4.55
N ASP A 5 39.73 40.71 5.29
CA ASP A 5 39.00 40.83 6.58
C ASP A 5 37.49 40.98 6.44
N ARG A 6 37.00 41.14 5.20
CA ARG A 6 35.55 41.35 4.91
C ARG A 6 34.82 40.09 4.46
N TYR A 7 35.55 39.05 4.05
CA TYR A 7 34.99 37.84 3.43
C TYR A 7 35.32 36.60 4.23
N ILE A 8 34.38 35.69 4.30
CA ILE A 8 34.55 34.39 4.98
C ILE A 8 35.12 33.34 4.03
N SER A 9 35.97 32.47 4.55
CA SER A 9 36.55 31.37 3.79
C SER A 9 35.49 30.32 3.42
N ILE A 10 35.76 29.49 2.39
CA ILE A 10 34.88 28.36 2.03
C ILE A 10 34.64 27.42 3.20
N GLY A 11 35.63 27.24 4.09
CA GLY A 11 35.48 26.41 5.28
C GLY A 11 34.51 27.00 6.31
N GLU A 12 34.62 28.34 6.52
CA GLU A 12 33.69 29.07 7.40
C GLU A 12 32.28 29.15 6.82
N MET A 13 32.15 29.39 5.50
CA MET A 13 30.88 29.35 4.79
C MET A 13 30.22 27.98 4.93
N ALA A 14 30.97 26.88 4.81
CA ALA A 14 30.50 25.54 5.01
C ALA A 14 30.03 25.29 6.47
N LYS A 15 30.79 25.78 7.45
CA LYS A 15 30.47 25.65 8.88
C LYS A 15 29.19 26.45 9.25
N ILE A 16 29.09 27.69 8.81
CA ILE A 16 27.94 28.56 9.08
C ILE A 16 26.66 27.93 8.53
N ASN A 17 26.73 27.41 7.31
CA ASN A 17 25.58 26.84 6.60
C ASN A 17 25.37 25.33 6.85
N ARG A 18 26.08 24.73 7.82
CA ARG A 18 25.99 23.30 8.15
C ARG A 18 26.08 22.40 6.91
N THR A 19 26.97 22.76 5.98
CA THR A 19 27.21 22.04 4.74
C THR A 19 28.66 21.62 4.62
N THR A 20 29.05 21.04 3.47
CA THR A 20 30.44 20.59 3.22
C THR A 20 31.13 21.47 2.20
N VAL A 21 32.46 21.55 2.28
CA VAL A 21 33.27 22.22 1.27
C VAL A 21 33.06 21.63 -0.14
N PRO A 22 32.96 20.29 -0.32
CA PRO A 22 32.61 19.69 -1.60
C PRO A 22 31.27 20.19 -2.15
N THR A 23 30.23 20.37 -1.31
CA THR A 23 28.93 20.92 -1.73
C THR A 23 29.07 22.34 -2.25
N LEU A 24 29.81 23.20 -1.56
CA LEU A 24 30.03 24.58 -2.03
C LEU A 24 30.84 24.62 -3.34
N ARG A 25 31.80 23.72 -3.53
CA ARG A 25 32.53 23.58 -4.80
C ARG A 25 31.62 23.11 -5.93
N LEU A 26 30.71 22.20 -5.64
CA LEU A 26 29.68 21.77 -6.61
C LEU A 26 28.78 22.94 -7.00
N TYR A 27 28.31 23.73 -6.04
CA TYR A 27 27.45 24.90 -6.33
C TYR A 27 28.19 25.96 -7.14
N ASP A 28 29.47 26.15 -6.88
CA ASP A 28 30.34 27.00 -7.66
C ASP A 28 30.50 26.50 -9.11
N SER A 29 30.84 25.21 -9.29
CA SER A 29 30.98 24.60 -10.61
C SER A 29 29.71 24.62 -11.46
N MET A 30 28.54 24.57 -10.80
CA MET A 30 27.24 24.69 -11.46
C MET A 30 26.78 26.14 -11.67
N GLY A 31 27.49 27.13 -11.13
CA GLY A 31 27.09 28.53 -11.15
C GLY A 31 25.87 28.87 -10.29
N LEU A 32 25.53 27.99 -9.32
CA LEU A 32 24.46 28.20 -8.37
C LEU A 32 24.84 29.19 -7.27
N LEU A 33 26.06 29.05 -6.74
CA LEU A 33 26.64 29.92 -5.72
C LEU A 33 28.14 30.03 -5.97
N THR A 34 28.53 31.06 -6.73
CA THR A 34 29.94 31.36 -7.02
C THR A 34 30.58 32.14 -5.88
N PRO A 35 31.86 31.93 -5.54
CA PRO A 35 32.55 32.73 -4.53
C PRO A 35 32.56 34.21 -4.96
N TYR A 36 32.48 35.10 -3.98
CA TYR A 36 32.62 36.53 -4.25
C TYR A 36 34.04 36.87 -4.76
N TYR A 37 35.02 36.15 -4.23
CA TYR A 37 36.42 36.33 -4.60
C TYR A 37 37.16 35.00 -4.56
N THR A 38 37.98 34.74 -5.53
CA THR A 38 38.92 33.59 -5.55
C THR A 38 40.35 34.14 -5.62
N ASP A 39 41.20 33.75 -4.71
CA ASP A 39 42.60 34.16 -4.67
C ASP A 39 43.33 33.62 -5.88
N GLU A 40 44.01 34.49 -6.64
CA GLU A 40 44.65 34.11 -7.92
C GLU A 40 45.88 33.23 -7.74
N GLU A 41 46.58 33.33 -6.60
CA GLU A 41 47.80 32.55 -6.32
C GLU A 41 47.46 31.18 -5.70
N THR A 42 46.57 31.19 -4.70
CA THR A 42 46.23 29.98 -3.92
C THR A 42 45.00 29.26 -4.40
N HIS A 43 44.21 29.87 -5.30
CA HIS A 43 42.91 29.41 -5.75
C HIS A 43 41.91 29.19 -4.60
N TYR A 44 42.14 29.87 -3.46
CA TYR A 44 41.27 29.78 -2.29
C TYR A 44 40.02 30.66 -2.46
N ARG A 45 38.85 30.08 -2.11
CA ARG A 45 37.54 30.69 -2.32
C ARG A 45 37.06 31.45 -1.10
N TYR A 46 36.59 32.64 -1.31
CA TYR A 46 36.05 33.53 -0.28
C TYR A 46 34.63 33.98 -0.66
N TYR A 47 33.74 34.04 0.33
CA TYR A 47 32.33 34.38 0.18
C TYR A 47 31.97 35.61 0.98
N ASP A 48 31.04 36.45 0.47
CA ASP A 48 30.40 37.48 1.28
C ASP A 48 29.32 36.84 2.15
N ILE A 49 29.21 37.27 3.40
CA ILE A 49 28.17 36.75 4.33
C ILE A 49 26.75 36.92 3.77
N LYS A 50 26.51 37.91 2.93
CA LYS A 50 25.22 38.11 2.26
C LYS A 50 24.86 36.99 1.29
N GLN A 51 25.82 36.20 0.85
CA GLN A 51 25.56 35.04 -0.03
C GLN A 51 24.87 33.91 0.70
N ASN A 52 24.78 33.94 2.04
CA ASN A 52 23.98 32.98 2.81
C ASN A 52 22.52 33.00 2.36
N ALA A 53 21.93 34.16 2.07
CA ALA A 53 20.55 34.26 1.58
C ALA A 53 20.33 33.44 0.28
N ARG A 54 21.33 33.41 -0.61
CA ARG A 54 21.28 32.61 -1.84
C ARG A 54 21.47 31.14 -1.53
N PHE A 55 22.37 30.79 -0.60
CA PHE A 55 22.56 29.45 -0.14
C PHE A 55 21.27 28.89 0.50
N ASP A 56 20.65 29.65 1.40
CA ASP A 56 19.40 29.27 2.06
C ASP A 56 18.27 29.04 1.06
N MET A 57 18.17 29.89 0.03
CA MET A 57 17.19 29.71 -1.03
C MET A 57 17.44 28.43 -1.83
N ILE A 58 18.69 28.07 -2.12
CA ILE A 58 19.02 26.79 -2.79
C ILE A 58 18.60 25.62 -1.90
N GLN A 59 18.87 25.67 -0.59
CA GLN A 59 18.46 24.61 0.33
C GLN A 59 16.93 24.51 0.40
N TYR A 60 16.23 25.63 0.53
CA TYR A 60 14.77 25.67 0.53
C TYR A 60 14.16 25.01 -0.72
N MET A 61 14.66 25.34 -1.90
CA MET A 61 14.18 24.73 -3.15
C MET A 61 14.48 23.24 -3.19
N LYS A 62 15.64 22.79 -2.69
CA LYS A 62 15.98 21.36 -2.55
C LYS A 62 15.04 20.63 -1.60
N GLU A 63 14.70 21.21 -0.46
CA GLU A 63 13.73 20.64 0.48
C GLU A 63 12.34 20.48 -0.13
N LEU A 64 11.99 21.36 -1.08
CA LEU A 64 10.77 21.23 -1.88
C LEU A 64 10.89 20.21 -3.02
N GLY A 65 11.98 19.45 -3.08
CA GLY A 65 12.19 18.37 -4.04
C GLY A 65 12.66 18.81 -5.42
N MET A 66 13.23 20.03 -5.54
CA MET A 66 13.82 20.51 -6.80
C MET A 66 15.24 19.97 -6.99
N GLU A 67 15.57 19.59 -8.20
CA GLU A 67 16.93 19.24 -8.57
C GLU A 67 17.81 20.49 -8.74
N LEU A 68 19.13 20.34 -8.54
CA LEU A 68 20.05 21.47 -8.71
C LEU A 68 20.02 22.08 -10.10
N LYS A 69 19.73 21.28 -11.14
CA LYS A 69 19.58 21.75 -12.51
C LYS A 69 18.33 22.63 -12.67
N GLU A 70 17.21 22.24 -12.07
CA GLU A 70 15.97 23.01 -12.06
C GLU A 70 16.18 24.36 -11.37
N ILE A 71 16.86 24.35 -10.20
CA ILE A 71 17.19 25.56 -9.45
C ILE A 71 18.10 26.50 -10.28
N LYS A 72 19.08 25.93 -11.01
CA LYS A 72 19.97 26.72 -11.88
C LYS A 72 19.17 27.38 -13.00
N GLU A 73 18.27 26.65 -13.65
CA GLU A 73 17.42 27.19 -14.71
C GLU A 73 16.55 28.35 -14.24
N LEU A 74 15.98 28.26 -13.01
CA LEU A 74 15.22 29.34 -12.41
C LEU A 74 16.06 30.60 -12.19
N TYR A 75 17.29 30.44 -11.70
CA TYR A 75 18.19 31.56 -11.50
C TYR A 75 18.63 32.21 -12.81
N ASP A 76 18.81 31.41 -13.86
CA ASP A 76 19.21 31.93 -15.16
C ASP A 76 18.07 32.68 -15.87
N LYS A 77 16.84 32.17 -15.77
CA LYS A 77 15.65 32.77 -16.39
C LYS A 77 15.08 33.94 -15.62
N GLN A 78 15.27 34.00 -14.31
CA GLN A 78 14.75 35.06 -13.42
C GLN A 78 13.23 35.31 -13.58
N ASP A 79 12.48 34.23 -13.90
CA ASP A 79 11.05 34.29 -14.16
C ASP A 79 10.25 33.76 -12.93
N ILE A 80 9.54 34.69 -12.28
CA ILE A 80 8.73 34.40 -11.09
C ILE A 80 7.58 33.44 -11.43
N ASN A 81 7.01 33.51 -12.66
CA ASN A 81 5.92 32.65 -13.05
C ASN A 81 6.40 31.19 -13.22
N LEU A 82 7.61 31.02 -13.72
CA LEU A 82 8.24 29.70 -13.81
C LEU A 82 8.45 29.08 -12.43
N ILE A 83 8.87 29.88 -11.45
CA ILE A 83 8.99 29.43 -10.05
C ILE A 83 7.63 28.95 -9.54
N GLU A 84 6.58 29.74 -9.71
CA GLU A 84 5.23 29.38 -9.28
C GLU A 84 4.75 28.09 -9.95
N GLN A 85 4.95 27.94 -11.25
CA GLN A 85 4.57 26.75 -12.00
C GLN A 85 5.25 25.49 -11.46
N ILE A 86 6.57 25.54 -11.24
CA ILE A 86 7.33 24.39 -10.70
C ILE A 86 6.86 24.05 -9.28
N LEU A 87 6.63 25.04 -8.42
CA LEU A 87 6.15 24.80 -7.06
C LEU A 87 4.75 24.18 -7.05
N ARG A 88 3.85 24.59 -7.94
CA ARG A 88 2.54 23.95 -8.11
C ARG A 88 2.67 22.49 -8.52
N GLN A 89 3.52 22.22 -9.50
CA GLN A 89 3.79 20.84 -9.93
C GLN A 89 4.38 19.97 -8.80
N LYS A 90 5.35 20.52 -8.03
CA LYS A 90 5.91 19.79 -6.86
C LYS A 90 4.86 19.54 -5.78
N LYS A 91 3.95 20.48 -5.55
CA LYS A 91 2.81 20.28 -4.64
C LYS A 91 1.92 19.12 -5.09
N GLU A 92 1.58 19.06 -6.38
CA GLU A 92 0.76 17.97 -6.95
C GLU A 92 1.48 16.62 -6.79
N GLN A 93 2.77 16.55 -7.10
CA GLN A 93 3.58 15.34 -6.87
C GLN A 93 3.59 14.92 -5.39
N THR A 94 3.72 15.87 -4.47
CA THR A 94 3.71 15.60 -3.02
C THR A 94 2.36 15.06 -2.56
N VAL A 95 1.25 15.56 -3.10
CA VAL A 95 -0.10 15.05 -2.81
C VAL A 95 -0.22 13.58 -3.24
N VAL A 96 0.28 13.23 -4.43
CA VAL A 96 0.30 11.84 -4.91
C VAL A 96 1.15 10.96 -3.97
N GLN A 97 2.35 11.41 -3.61
CA GLN A 97 3.22 10.68 -2.68
C GLN A 97 2.58 10.47 -1.30
N MET A 98 1.87 11.48 -0.78
CA MET A 98 1.13 11.34 0.47
C MET A 98 0.04 10.26 0.38
N GLN A 99 -0.68 10.21 -0.74
CA GLN A 99 -1.69 9.19 -0.96
C GLN A 99 -1.09 7.79 -1.05
N GLU A 100 0.03 7.62 -1.76
CA GLU A 100 0.76 6.36 -1.82
C GLU A 100 1.25 5.89 -0.43
N LEU A 101 1.78 6.81 0.38
CA LEU A 101 2.22 6.52 1.74
C LEU A 101 1.04 6.12 2.64
N LYS A 102 -0.11 6.79 2.50
CA LYS A 102 -1.34 6.42 3.20
C LYS A 102 -1.75 4.98 2.86
N PHE A 103 -1.77 4.62 1.58
CA PHE A 103 -2.09 3.26 1.15
C PHE A 103 -1.11 2.22 1.72
N LYS A 104 0.19 2.52 1.73
CA LYS A 104 1.20 1.64 2.34
C LYS A 104 0.94 1.43 3.84
N MET A 105 0.60 2.48 4.56
CA MET A 105 0.31 2.41 5.98
C MET A 105 -0.92 1.55 6.25
N GLN A 106 -2.01 1.76 5.52
CA GLN A 106 -3.24 0.95 5.62
C GLN A 106 -2.98 -0.54 5.32
N ALA A 107 -2.10 -0.85 4.37
CA ALA A 107 -1.73 -2.22 4.06
C ALA A 107 -0.92 -2.88 5.19
N ILE A 108 0.01 -2.14 5.78
CA ILE A 108 0.76 -2.61 6.95
C ILE A 108 -0.21 -2.93 8.09
N ASP A 109 -1.14 -2.02 8.37
CA ASP A 109 -2.13 -2.20 9.42
C ASP A 109 -3.01 -3.45 9.17
N ARG A 110 -3.46 -3.67 7.93
CA ARG A 110 -4.21 -4.89 7.56
C ARG A 110 -3.38 -6.15 7.74
N THR A 111 -2.11 -6.13 7.33
CA THR A 111 -1.22 -7.28 7.48
C THR A 111 -0.97 -7.60 8.96
N VAL A 112 -0.74 -6.59 9.79
CA VAL A 112 -0.60 -6.77 11.24
C VAL A 112 -1.88 -7.36 11.84
N ALA A 113 -3.03 -6.79 11.48
CA ALA A 113 -4.33 -7.31 11.94
C ALA A 113 -4.59 -8.76 11.50
N SER A 114 -4.18 -9.15 10.28
CA SER A 114 -4.25 -10.52 9.78
C SER A 114 -3.37 -11.47 10.60
N ILE A 115 -2.14 -11.07 10.90
CA ILE A 115 -1.23 -11.85 11.76
C ILE A 115 -1.82 -12.02 13.16
N GLU A 116 -2.41 -10.97 13.73
CA GLU A 116 -3.05 -11.04 15.05
C GLU A 116 -4.28 -11.95 15.04
N ARG A 117 -5.10 -11.89 14.00
CA ARG A 117 -6.23 -12.80 13.80
C ARG A 117 -5.75 -14.25 13.69
N TYR A 118 -4.74 -14.52 12.87
CA TYR A 118 -4.16 -15.85 12.73
C TYR A 118 -3.68 -16.41 14.07
N LYS A 119 -2.94 -15.61 14.86
CA LYS A 119 -2.45 -16.04 16.19
C LYS A 119 -3.56 -16.38 17.18
N LYS A 120 -4.75 -15.78 17.03
CA LYS A 120 -5.93 -15.99 17.88
C LYS A 120 -6.89 -17.02 17.29
N SER A 121 -6.69 -17.42 16.04
CA SER A 121 -7.58 -18.34 15.33
C SER A 121 -7.54 -19.73 15.94
N PRO A 122 -8.66 -20.45 15.92
CA PRO A 122 -8.76 -21.83 16.37
C PRO A 122 -7.88 -22.76 15.53
N LYS A 123 -7.62 -23.96 16.03
CA LYS A 123 -6.94 -25.00 15.24
C LYS A 123 -7.79 -25.39 14.02
N SER A 124 -7.11 -25.81 12.93
CA SER A 124 -7.74 -26.34 11.74
C SER A 124 -8.81 -27.41 12.08
N GLY A 125 -9.94 -27.36 11.39
CA GLY A 125 -11.11 -28.23 11.61
C GLY A 125 -12.05 -27.82 12.74
N THR A 126 -11.71 -26.78 13.52
CA THR A 126 -12.59 -26.29 14.61
C THR A 126 -13.71 -25.43 14.03
N ILE A 127 -14.94 -25.66 14.52
CA ILE A 127 -16.10 -24.81 14.18
C ILE A 127 -16.37 -23.88 15.34
N THR A 128 -16.61 -22.60 15.03
CA THR A 128 -16.92 -21.54 15.98
C THR A 128 -18.14 -20.74 15.53
N LEU A 129 -18.76 -20.05 16.49
CA LEU A 129 -19.75 -19.00 16.22
C LEU A 129 -19.12 -17.68 16.58
N GLU A 130 -19.06 -16.77 15.62
CA GLU A 130 -18.38 -15.50 15.77
C GLU A 130 -19.28 -14.34 15.33
N TYR A 131 -19.28 -13.25 16.11
CA TYR A 131 -19.81 -12.00 15.62
C TYR A 131 -18.72 -11.33 14.76
N ILE A 132 -19.04 -11.12 13.48
CA ILE A 132 -18.15 -10.49 12.53
C ILE A 132 -18.75 -9.13 12.14
N PRO A 133 -18.00 -8.01 12.29
CA PRO A 133 -18.46 -6.71 11.85
C PRO A 133 -18.60 -6.66 10.33
N ASP A 134 -19.29 -5.62 9.84
CA ASP A 134 -19.38 -5.32 8.42
C ASP A 134 -17.98 -5.10 7.80
N ARG A 135 -17.85 -5.51 6.56
CA ARG A 135 -16.58 -5.48 5.81
C ARG A 135 -16.86 -5.01 4.39
N THR A 136 -16.11 -4.02 3.95
CA THR A 136 -16.21 -3.54 2.57
C THR A 136 -15.27 -4.36 1.70
N ILE A 137 -15.78 -4.84 0.57
CA ILE A 137 -15.03 -5.61 -0.40
C ILE A 137 -15.16 -5.00 -1.80
N TYR A 138 -14.11 -5.15 -2.58
CA TYR A 138 -14.16 -5.00 -4.04
C TYR A 138 -14.16 -6.39 -4.65
N SER A 139 -15.16 -6.70 -5.46
CA SER A 139 -15.29 -8.02 -6.08
C SER A 139 -15.18 -7.95 -7.60
N MET A 140 -14.71 -9.04 -8.18
CA MET A 140 -14.60 -9.25 -9.61
C MET A 140 -15.16 -10.63 -9.98
N CYS A 141 -16.06 -10.63 -10.96
CA CYS A 141 -16.52 -11.89 -11.56
C CYS A 141 -15.54 -12.30 -12.67
N VAL A 142 -15.32 -13.60 -12.77
CA VAL A 142 -14.56 -14.26 -13.84
C VAL A 142 -15.42 -15.34 -14.49
N ASP A 143 -15.19 -15.62 -15.76
CA ASP A 143 -15.95 -16.62 -16.53
C ASP A 143 -15.46 -18.06 -16.24
N THR A 144 -15.12 -18.35 -14.97
CA THR A 144 -14.49 -19.62 -14.61
C THR A 144 -14.90 -20.02 -13.19
N ASN A 145 -15.49 -21.20 -13.04
CA ASN A 145 -15.79 -21.74 -11.73
C ASN A 145 -14.50 -22.17 -11.01
N PHE A 146 -14.20 -21.57 -9.86
CA PHE A 146 -13.00 -21.87 -9.08
C PHE A 146 -12.89 -23.33 -8.65
N TYR A 147 -14.03 -23.99 -8.42
CA TYR A 147 -14.08 -25.37 -7.92
C TYR A 147 -13.86 -26.44 -8.98
N ASP A 148 -13.80 -26.08 -10.26
CA ASP A 148 -13.53 -27.05 -11.34
C ASP A 148 -12.03 -27.25 -11.58
N TYR A 149 -11.21 -26.47 -10.91
CA TYR A 149 -9.76 -26.43 -11.10
C TYR A 149 -9.01 -26.53 -9.76
N ASN A 150 -7.69 -26.62 -9.86
CA ASN A 150 -6.76 -26.64 -8.74
C ASN A 150 -6.29 -25.24 -8.36
N ILE A 151 -5.38 -25.18 -7.40
CA ILE A 151 -4.74 -23.95 -6.89
C ILE A 151 -4.07 -23.14 -8.01
N ASP A 152 -3.58 -23.75 -9.08
CA ASP A 152 -2.90 -23.03 -10.16
C ASP A 152 -3.86 -22.09 -10.91
N MET A 153 -5.11 -22.51 -11.09
CA MET A 153 -6.13 -21.64 -11.70
C MET A 153 -6.50 -20.48 -10.77
N TYR A 154 -6.61 -20.72 -9.47
CA TYR A 154 -6.82 -19.66 -8.48
C TYR A 154 -5.72 -18.61 -8.56
N GLU A 155 -4.44 -19.03 -8.71
CA GLU A 155 -3.31 -18.11 -8.94
C GLU A 155 -3.46 -17.26 -10.20
N LEU A 156 -3.90 -17.87 -11.30
CA LEU A 156 -4.10 -17.13 -12.54
C LEU A 156 -5.21 -16.08 -12.40
N ILE A 157 -6.27 -16.40 -11.68
CA ILE A 157 -7.39 -15.50 -11.42
C ILE A 157 -6.97 -14.36 -10.48
N LEU A 158 -6.20 -14.65 -9.43
CA LEU A 158 -5.58 -13.64 -8.58
C LEU A 158 -4.71 -12.68 -9.40
N LYS A 159 -3.97 -13.21 -10.36
CA LYS A 159 -3.15 -12.38 -11.25
C LYS A 159 -3.99 -11.50 -12.16
N GLN A 160 -5.14 -11.97 -12.64
CA GLN A 160 -6.07 -11.14 -13.41
C GLN A 160 -6.63 -9.99 -12.56
N LEU A 161 -7.04 -10.28 -11.32
CA LEU A 161 -7.48 -9.26 -10.36
C LEU A 161 -6.36 -8.22 -10.12
N LYS A 162 -5.14 -8.67 -9.87
CA LYS A 162 -3.97 -7.81 -9.68
C LYS A 162 -3.74 -6.89 -10.90
N ASN A 163 -3.77 -7.45 -12.11
CA ASN A 163 -3.59 -6.68 -13.34
C ASN A 163 -4.67 -5.62 -13.49
N LYS A 164 -5.93 -5.97 -13.26
CA LYS A 164 -7.06 -5.02 -13.30
C LYS A 164 -6.87 -3.87 -12.32
N LEU A 165 -6.46 -4.16 -11.09
CA LEU A 165 -6.20 -3.12 -10.09
C LEU A 165 -5.02 -2.22 -10.49
N MET A 166 -3.97 -2.78 -11.10
CA MET A 166 -2.83 -2.01 -11.60
C MET A 166 -3.21 -1.06 -12.75
N GLU A 167 -4.13 -1.43 -13.63
CA GLU A 167 -4.66 -0.54 -14.68
C GLU A 167 -5.30 0.73 -14.10
N PHE A 168 -5.85 0.64 -12.90
CA PHE A 168 -6.42 1.77 -12.16
C PHE A 168 -5.43 2.42 -11.17
N HIS A 169 -4.13 2.13 -11.31
CA HIS A 169 -3.06 2.64 -10.44
C HIS A 169 -3.24 2.32 -8.95
N ILE A 170 -3.96 1.22 -8.64
CA ILE A 170 -4.14 0.77 -7.26
C ILE A 170 -2.88 0.03 -6.82
N PRO A 171 -2.28 0.42 -5.69
CA PRO A 171 -1.04 -0.19 -5.21
C PRO A 171 -1.17 -1.68 -4.91
N GLN A 172 -0.10 -2.44 -5.12
CA GLN A 172 -0.04 -3.89 -4.84
C GLN A 172 -0.40 -4.28 -3.40
N VAL A 173 -0.32 -3.34 -2.49
CA VAL A 173 -0.66 -3.52 -1.07
C VAL A 173 -2.12 -3.91 -0.80
N TYR A 174 -3.01 -3.75 -1.79
CA TYR A 174 -4.41 -4.21 -1.69
C TYR A 174 -4.61 -5.69 -2.01
N TYR A 175 -3.60 -6.40 -2.48
CA TYR A 175 -3.74 -7.80 -2.92
C TYR A 175 -3.65 -8.85 -1.80
N CYS A 176 -3.61 -8.43 -0.56
CA CYS A 176 -3.58 -9.33 0.57
C CYS A 176 -5.00 -9.74 0.97
N ASN A 177 -5.14 -10.99 1.47
CA ASN A 177 -6.39 -11.50 2.01
C ASN A 177 -7.53 -11.54 0.98
N ALA A 178 -7.29 -12.16 -0.16
CA ALA A 178 -8.34 -12.44 -1.14
C ALA A 178 -9.33 -13.49 -0.62
N GLY A 179 -10.52 -13.49 -1.19
CA GLY A 179 -11.53 -14.48 -0.87
C GLY A 179 -12.44 -14.76 -2.04
N THR A 180 -13.29 -15.77 -1.88
CA THR A 180 -14.31 -16.14 -2.85
C THR A 180 -15.69 -16.18 -2.20
N ILE A 181 -16.74 -15.97 -3.00
CA ILE A 181 -18.13 -15.99 -2.55
C ILE A 181 -18.90 -17.04 -3.33
N MET A 182 -19.57 -17.94 -2.62
CA MET A 182 -20.53 -18.88 -3.21
C MET A 182 -21.92 -18.52 -2.74
N ARG A 183 -22.86 -18.43 -3.67
CA ARG A 183 -24.25 -18.07 -3.37
C ARG A 183 -24.87 -19.07 -2.40
N ARG A 184 -25.68 -18.58 -1.48
CA ARG A 184 -26.34 -19.35 -0.43
C ARG A 184 -27.01 -20.62 -0.96
N GLU A 185 -27.80 -20.50 -2.04
CA GLU A 185 -28.57 -21.62 -2.60
C GLU A 185 -27.68 -22.74 -3.14
N LEU A 186 -26.47 -22.40 -3.61
CA LEU A 186 -25.49 -23.36 -4.08
C LEU A 186 -24.79 -24.05 -2.91
N PHE A 187 -24.45 -23.30 -1.87
CA PHE A 187 -23.84 -23.83 -0.65
C PHE A 187 -24.79 -24.80 0.07
N GLU A 188 -26.06 -24.42 0.24
CA GLU A 188 -27.06 -25.27 0.90
C GLU A 188 -27.29 -26.60 0.17
N LYS A 189 -27.04 -26.66 -1.16
CA LYS A 189 -27.10 -27.84 -2.00
C LYS A 189 -25.74 -28.52 -2.17
N LEU A 190 -24.67 -27.99 -1.59
CA LEU A 190 -23.29 -28.44 -1.81
C LEU A 190 -22.91 -28.49 -3.30
N THR A 191 -23.45 -27.57 -4.09
CA THR A 191 -23.09 -27.36 -5.47
C THR A 191 -21.94 -26.33 -5.50
N PHE A 192 -20.71 -26.83 -5.56
CA PHE A 192 -19.51 -26.02 -5.50
C PHE A 192 -19.33 -25.25 -6.80
N TYR A 193 -19.80 -24.02 -6.80
CA TYR A 193 -19.71 -23.11 -7.91
C TYR A 193 -19.51 -21.68 -7.41
N SER A 194 -18.43 -21.04 -7.85
CA SER A 194 -18.14 -19.63 -7.61
C SER A 194 -17.29 -19.07 -8.75
N GLU A 195 -17.68 -17.91 -9.22
CA GLU A 195 -16.98 -17.08 -10.21
C GLU A 195 -16.60 -15.73 -9.63
N GLU A 196 -16.78 -15.50 -8.34
CA GLU A 196 -16.58 -14.22 -7.70
C GLU A 196 -15.39 -14.26 -6.74
N ILE A 197 -14.34 -13.48 -7.07
CA ILE A 197 -13.19 -13.24 -6.21
C ILE A 197 -13.25 -11.82 -5.67
N PHE A 198 -12.83 -11.63 -4.43
CA PHE A 198 -12.83 -10.31 -3.80
C PHE A 198 -11.55 -10.05 -3.00
N ILE A 199 -11.33 -8.78 -2.70
CA ILE A 199 -10.36 -8.29 -1.71
C ILE A 199 -11.07 -7.35 -0.74
N PHE A 200 -10.55 -7.25 0.49
CA PHE A 200 -11.03 -6.24 1.44
C PHE A 200 -10.47 -4.87 1.08
N VAL A 201 -11.32 -3.87 1.15
CA VAL A 201 -10.99 -2.47 0.82
C VAL A 201 -11.47 -1.53 1.91
N ASP A 202 -10.86 -0.35 1.96
CA ASP A 202 -11.23 0.72 2.87
C ASP A 202 -12.21 1.69 2.20
N ASP A 203 -12.84 2.57 2.98
CA ASP A 203 -13.87 3.52 2.50
C ASP A 203 -13.37 4.48 1.42
N ASP A 204 -12.07 4.77 1.40
CA ASP A 204 -11.44 5.64 0.42
C ASP A 204 -10.88 4.88 -0.82
N PHE A 205 -11.25 3.60 -0.99
CA PHE A 205 -10.90 2.83 -2.18
C PHE A 205 -11.41 3.52 -3.45
N PRO A 206 -10.54 3.75 -4.45
CA PRO A 206 -10.85 4.65 -5.57
C PRO A 206 -11.88 4.10 -6.56
N MET A 207 -11.99 2.78 -6.69
CA MET A 207 -12.97 2.13 -7.59
C MET A 207 -14.26 1.91 -6.82
N LYS A 208 -15.30 2.66 -7.15
CA LYS A 208 -16.61 2.53 -6.48
C LYS A 208 -17.53 1.51 -7.15
N ASP A 209 -17.30 1.22 -8.40
CA ASP A 209 -18.01 0.14 -9.11
C ASP A 209 -17.55 -1.21 -8.58
N CYS A 210 -18.49 -2.13 -8.36
CA CYS A 210 -18.21 -3.47 -7.78
C CYS A 210 -17.72 -3.47 -6.31
N VAL A 211 -17.91 -2.37 -5.58
CA VAL A 211 -17.75 -2.33 -4.12
C VAL A 211 -19.05 -2.73 -3.46
N GLN A 212 -18.99 -3.66 -2.54
CA GLN A 212 -20.14 -4.14 -1.77
C GLN A 212 -19.77 -4.37 -0.31
N THR A 213 -20.78 -4.41 0.55
CA THR A 213 -20.60 -4.67 1.97
C THR A 213 -21.03 -6.10 2.31
N ILE A 214 -20.17 -6.83 2.98
CA ILE A 214 -20.52 -8.05 3.68
C ILE A 214 -21.06 -7.63 5.04
N GLU A 215 -22.36 -7.86 5.25
CA GLU A 215 -23.07 -7.41 6.44
C GLU A 215 -22.52 -8.00 7.73
N ASN A 216 -22.59 -7.21 8.80
CA ASN A 216 -22.27 -7.70 10.14
C ASN A 216 -23.28 -8.74 10.63
N GLY A 217 -22.86 -9.60 11.53
CA GLY A 217 -23.75 -10.59 12.12
C GLY A 217 -23.04 -11.74 12.81
N MET A 218 -23.85 -12.71 13.21
CA MET A 218 -23.33 -14.00 13.68
C MET A 218 -23.02 -14.90 12.50
N TYR A 219 -21.83 -15.45 12.50
CA TYR A 219 -21.34 -16.36 11.48
C TYR A 219 -20.95 -17.69 12.12
N ALA A 220 -21.36 -18.78 11.48
CA ALA A 220 -20.73 -20.08 11.72
C ALA A 220 -19.46 -20.14 10.87
N CYS A 221 -18.34 -20.43 11.50
CA CYS A 221 -17.02 -20.43 10.88
C CYS A 221 -16.33 -21.79 11.08
N ILE A 222 -15.59 -22.25 10.07
CA ILE A 222 -14.63 -23.36 10.18
C ILE A 222 -13.31 -22.92 9.57
N TYR A 223 -12.20 -23.39 10.16
CA TYR A 223 -10.86 -23.01 9.74
C TYR A 223 -10.12 -24.18 9.12
N THR A 224 -9.27 -23.92 8.12
CA THR A 224 -8.38 -24.93 7.52
C THR A 224 -7.04 -24.31 7.10
N GLU A 225 -5.98 -25.11 7.13
CA GLU A 225 -4.63 -24.77 6.63
C GLU A 225 -4.37 -25.31 5.22
N ASP A 226 -5.34 -26.03 4.66
CA ASP A 226 -5.21 -26.66 3.35
C ASP A 226 -6.36 -26.23 2.43
N PHE A 227 -6.00 -25.68 1.27
CA PHE A 227 -6.94 -25.28 0.23
C PHE A 227 -7.77 -26.48 -0.27
N ASP A 228 -7.15 -27.64 -0.39
CA ASP A 228 -7.80 -28.84 -0.90
C ASP A 228 -8.87 -29.40 0.07
N GLU A 229 -8.80 -29.06 1.35
CA GLU A 229 -9.78 -29.40 2.37
C GLU A 229 -11.03 -28.53 2.39
N GLU A 230 -11.07 -27.43 1.63
CA GLU A 230 -12.18 -26.47 1.65
C GLU A 230 -13.53 -27.15 1.47
N ARG A 231 -13.67 -28.05 0.46
CA ARG A 231 -14.93 -28.73 0.17
C ARG A 231 -15.43 -29.57 1.34
N ASP A 232 -14.54 -30.27 2.01
CA ASP A 232 -14.90 -31.13 3.14
C ASP A 232 -15.19 -30.31 4.40
N CYS A 233 -14.47 -29.21 4.61
CA CYS A 233 -14.78 -28.27 5.66
C CYS A 233 -16.12 -27.55 5.42
N ALA A 234 -16.46 -27.20 4.20
CA ALA A 234 -17.74 -26.60 3.83
C ALA A 234 -18.91 -27.57 4.11
N LYS A 235 -18.76 -28.89 3.78
CA LYS A 235 -19.75 -29.93 4.13
C LYS A 235 -19.94 -30.04 5.65
N LYS A 236 -18.84 -30.05 6.42
CA LYS A 236 -18.87 -30.09 7.89
C LYS A 236 -19.60 -28.88 8.45
N LEU A 237 -19.32 -27.69 7.91
CA LEU A 237 -19.95 -26.45 8.34
C LEU A 237 -21.46 -26.46 8.08
N LEU A 238 -21.90 -26.92 6.91
CA LEU A 238 -23.32 -27.04 6.59
C LEU A 238 -24.02 -28.07 7.49
N ALA A 239 -23.40 -29.22 7.73
CA ALA A 239 -23.92 -30.25 8.64
C ALA A 239 -24.09 -29.67 10.06
N TYR A 240 -23.08 -28.98 10.57
CA TYR A 240 -23.12 -28.35 11.87
C TYR A 240 -24.28 -27.33 11.99
N CYS A 241 -24.48 -26.45 10.97
CA CYS A 241 -25.60 -25.52 10.98
C CYS A 241 -26.95 -26.22 11.06
N ARG A 242 -27.12 -27.35 10.30
CA ARG A 242 -28.37 -28.12 10.31
C ARG A 242 -28.60 -28.84 11.65
N GLU A 243 -27.58 -29.47 12.21
CA GLU A 243 -27.64 -30.18 13.48
C GLU A 243 -27.98 -29.30 14.67
N HIS A 244 -27.55 -28.02 14.64
CA HIS A 244 -27.75 -27.09 15.72
C HIS A 244 -28.91 -26.10 15.48
N GLY A 245 -29.73 -26.30 14.42
CA GLY A 245 -30.87 -25.44 14.12
C GLY A 245 -30.51 -24.02 13.72
N TYR A 246 -29.38 -23.83 13.08
CA TYR A 246 -29.00 -22.55 12.52
C TYR A 246 -29.52 -22.37 11.10
N GLN A 247 -30.31 -21.33 10.88
CA GLN A 247 -30.73 -20.91 9.56
C GLN A 247 -29.63 -20.07 8.90
N ILE A 248 -29.12 -20.50 7.74
CA ILE A 248 -28.21 -19.72 6.91
C ILE A 248 -28.96 -18.56 6.30
N CYS A 249 -28.46 -17.34 6.41
CA CYS A 249 -29.15 -16.12 5.95
C CYS A 249 -28.37 -15.30 4.95
N GLY A 250 -27.26 -15.82 4.40
CA GLY A 250 -26.48 -15.17 3.34
C GLY A 250 -25.49 -16.12 2.69
N ASP A 251 -24.63 -15.59 1.85
CA ASP A 251 -23.70 -16.32 1.02
C ASP A 251 -22.57 -16.97 1.84
N TYR A 252 -22.03 -18.07 1.33
CA TYR A 252 -20.80 -18.68 1.86
C TYR A 252 -19.59 -17.88 1.39
N ILE A 253 -18.66 -17.65 2.30
CA ILE A 253 -17.47 -16.86 2.08
C ILE A 253 -16.24 -17.68 2.49
N CYS A 254 -15.33 -17.90 1.56
CA CYS A 254 -13.98 -18.37 1.82
C CYS A 254 -13.05 -17.17 1.89
N GLU A 255 -12.48 -16.91 3.06
CA GLU A 255 -11.58 -15.79 3.33
C GLU A 255 -10.18 -16.31 3.66
N GLU A 256 -9.18 -15.81 2.95
CA GLU A 256 -7.79 -16.00 3.33
C GLU A 256 -7.47 -15.10 4.53
N ILE A 257 -7.18 -15.68 5.67
CA ILE A 257 -6.72 -14.96 6.87
C ILE A 257 -5.24 -14.64 6.76
N MET A 258 -4.44 -15.60 6.31
CA MET A 258 -3.00 -15.43 6.19
C MET A 258 -2.41 -16.37 5.15
N GLU A 259 -1.50 -15.84 4.36
CA GLU A 259 -0.66 -16.61 3.45
C GLU A 259 0.67 -16.96 4.13
N MET A 260 1.00 -18.26 4.19
CA MET A 260 2.14 -18.78 4.94
C MET A 260 3.39 -19.02 4.08
N ASN A 261 3.36 -18.65 2.80
CA ASN A 261 4.45 -18.87 1.83
C ASN A 261 5.78 -18.20 2.22
N VAL A 262 5.76 -17.33 3.23
CA VAL A 262 6.98 -16.68 3.76
C VAL A 262 7.94 -17.71 4.38
N PHE A 263 7.43 -18.86 4.83
CA PHE A 263 8.20 -19.86 5.56
C PHE A 263 8.51 -21.14 4.76
N ASP A 264 7.74 -21.45 3.72
CA ASP A 264 7.98 -22.60 2.84
C ASP A 264 7.70 -22.22 1.37
N SER A 265 8.77 -22.21 0.56
CA SER A 265 8.69 -21.86 -0.87
C SER A 265 8.18 -22.99 -1.77
N ARG A 266 7.95 -24.20 -1.23
CA ARG A 266 7.62 -25.40 -2.01
C ARG A 266 6.14 -25.73 -2.03
N LYS A 267 5.39 -25.28 -1.03
CA LYS A 267 3.95 -25.51 -0.92
C LYS A 267 3.25 -24.18 -0.62
N ARG A 268 2.23 -23.83 -1.38
CA ARG A 268 1.36 -22.74 -1.01
C ARG A 268 0.54 -23.18 0.19
N SER A 269 0.73 -22.51 1.31
CA SER A 269 0.00 -22.74 2.55
C SER A 269 -0.78 -21.47 2.88
N MET A 270 -2.10 -21.61 2.98
CA MET A 270 -3.02 -20.53 3.32
C MET A 270 -3.83 -20.95 4.54
N TYR A 271 -3.98 -20.06 5.49
CA TYR A 271 -4.93 -20.23 6.57
C TYR A 271 -6.26 -19.60 6.17
N LEU A 272 -7.28 -20.44 6.00
CA LEU A 272 -8.59 -20.04 5.49
C LEU A 272 -9.62 -20.03 6.62
N ARG A 273 -10.53 -19.06 6.56
CA ARG A 273 -11.78 -19.04 7.30
C ARG A 273 -12.94 -19.22 6.32
N LEU A 274 -13.66 -20.30 6.47
CA LEU A 274 -14.88 -20.62 5.72
C LEU A 274 -16.06 -20.22 6.60
N GLN A 275 -16.96 -19.39 6.11
CA GLN A 275 -17.97 -18.77 6.97
C GLN A 275 -19.31 -18.60 6.26
N VAL A 276 -20.39 -18.71 7.02
CA VAL A 276 -21.75 -18.40 6.58
C VAL A 276 -22.48 -17.60 7.66
N PRO A 277 -23.24 -16.55 7.28
CA PRO A 277 -24.07 -15.83 8.24
C PRO A 277 -25.24 -16.68 8.68
N VAL A 278 -25.49 -16.70 10.00
CA VAL A 278 -26.51 -17.56 10.60
C VAL A 278 -27.42 -16.82 11.56
N LYS A 279 -28.66 -17.31 11.69
CA LYS A 279 -29.62 -16.91 12.73
C LYS A 279 -30.13 -18.14 13.43
N MET A 280 -30.48 -18.01 14.71
CA MET A 280 -31.22 -19.06 15.41
C MET A 280 -32.61 -19.21 14.79
N GLU A 281 -32.97 -20.43 14.44
CA GLU A 281 -34.34 -20.74 14.08
C GLU A 281 -35.22 -20.55 15.34
N LYS A 282 -36.29 -19.75 15.21
CA LYS A 282 -37.20 -19.45 16.35
C LYS A 282 -38.11 -20.60 16.66
#